data_b87ceb15d19e33ac8d402f6c794eb7be
#
_entry.id   b87ceb15d19e33ac8d402f6c794eb7be
#
_cell.length_a   1.000
_cell.length_b   1.000
_cell.length_c   1.000
_cell.angle_alpha   90.00
_cell.angle_beta   90.00
_cell.angle_gamma   90.00
#
_symmetry.space_group_name_H-M   'P 1'
#
loop_
_entity.id
_entity.type
_entity.pdbx_description
1 polymer ?
#
loop_
_entity_poly.entity_id
_entity_poly.type
_entity_poly.pdbx_seq_one_letter_code
_entity_poly.pdbx_strand_id
1 'polypeptide(L)'
;MKVLVIGASGMAGSAIVKSALAAGDQVTANGRSQEKLADLQKSFPEIDILAKDAFALTKEELLNFDVVVDAFSAPTKSYLQIDLAAHLVHLVREEQSPRLAFVLGAGSLHTGSDQHLVVDDLAKAPNAESWIEIPESQLYELEYLRHVKNVSWFGLSPSQEFVAGDADPEPLVGQETLLVNAEGKSFTTSGTLANALVAEYHHPEHLNQRFTVANH
;
A
#
# COMPACT_ATOMS: atom_id res chain seq x y z
N MET A 1 16.64 3.42 -6.84
CA MET A 1 16.36 1.98 -6.66
C MET A 1 15.59 1.45 -7.85
N LYS A 2 15.48 0.13 -8.04
CA LYS A 2 14.57 -0.50 -9.00
C LYS A 2 13.29 -0.88 -8.27
N VAL A 3 12.16 -0.32 -8.68
CA VAL A 3 10.88 -0.44 -7.96
C VAL A 3 9.81 -1.02 -8.88
N LEU A 4 9.19 -2.12 -8.46
CA LEU A 4 7.98 -2.65 -9.09
C LEU A 4 6.76 -2.13 -8.34
N VAL A 5 5.82 -1.50 -9.03
CA VAL A 5 4.55 -1.05 -8.44
C VAL A 5 3.41 -1.90 -8.99
N ILE A 6 2.87 -2.81 -8.17
CA ILE A 6 1.69 -3.62 -8.49
C ILE A 6 0.45 -2.75 -8.27
N GLY A 7 -0.51 -2.82 -9.21
CA GLY A 7 -1.68 -1.91 -9.16
C GLY A 7 -1.38 -0.47 -9.56
N ALA A 8 -0.32 -0.25 -10.34
CA ALA A 8 0.23 1.06 -10.70
C ALA A 8 -0.78 2.03 -11.33
N SER A 9 -1.81 1.54 -12.02
CA SER A 9 -2.85 2.39 -12.63
C SER A 9 -3.97 2.80 -11.67
N GLY A 10 -3.94 2.35 -10.41
CA GLY A 10 -4.88 2.74 -9.36
C GLY A 10 -4.52 4.09 -8.73
N MET A 11 -5.39 4.60 -7.83
CA MET A 11 -5.20 5.88 -7.14
C MET A 11 -3.88 5.90 -6.33
N ALA A 12 -3.67 4.92 -5.45
CA ALA A 12 -2.43 4.82 -4.68
C ALA A 12 -1.23 4.52 -5.59
N GLY A 13 -1.36 3.52 -6.48
CA GLY A 13 -0.28 3.08 -7.35
C GLY A 13 0.26 4.19 -8.26
N SER A 14 -0.60 5.00 -8.89
CA SER A 14 -0.17 6.11 -9.75
C SER A 14 0.52 7.23 -8.97
N ALA A 15 0.08 7.50 -7.74
CA ALA A 15 0.76 8.45 -6.86
C ALA A 15 2.14 7.94 -6.43
N ILE A 16 2.26 6.63 -6.14
CA ILE A 16 3.54 5.98 -5.79
C ILE A 16 4.50 6.02 -6.99
N VAL A 17 4.03 5.73 -8.21
CA VAL A 17 4.83 5.88 -9.43
C VAL A 17 5.39 7.31 -9.55
N LYS A 18 4.52 8.35 -9.39
CA LYS A 18 4.93 9.75 -9.42
C LYS A 18 6.00 10.07 -8.37
N SER A 19 5.80 9.63 -7.13
CA SER A 19 6.72 9.89 -6.02
C SER A 19 8.05 9.17 -6.19
N ALA A 20 8.06 7.91 -6.62
CA ALA A 20 9.26 7.11 -6.89
C ALA A 20 10.12 7.72 -8.01
N LEU A 21 9.50 8.15 -9.11
CA LEU A 21 10.20 8.86 -10.19
C LEU A 21 10.82 10.18 -9.69
N ALA A 22 10.09 10.94 -8.87
CA ALA A 22 10.61 12.18 -8.28
C ALA A 22 11.80 11.93 -7.35
N ALA A 23 11.88 10.76 -6.72
CA ALA A 23 13.02 10.31 -5.91
C ALA A 23 14.20 9.76 -6.75
N GLY A 24 14.05 9.68 -8.08
CA GLY A 24 15.09 9.19 -9.00
C GLY A 24 15.13 7.66 -9.15
N ASP A 25 14.05 6.96 -8.81
CA ASP A 25 13.95 5.52 -8.95
C ASP A 25 13.65 5.09 -10.40
N GLN A 26 14.08 3.87 -10.74
CA GLN A 26 13.68 3.18 -11.96
C GLN A 26 12.38 2.41 -11.68
N VAL A 27 11.28 2.84 -12.27
CA VAL A 27 9.95 2.33 -11.94
C VAL A 27 9.43 1.42 -13.04
N THR A 28 9.02 0.21 -12.66
CA THR A 28 8.21 -0.69 -13.50
C THR A 28 6.78 -0.70 -12.98
N ALA A 29 5.84 -0.26 -13.82
CA ALA A 29 4.42 -0.23 -13.51
C ALA A 29 3.76 -1.56 -13.89
N ASN A 30 3.22 -2.28 -12.92
CA ASN A 30 2.49 -3.52 -13.14
C ASN A 30 0.97 -3.34 -13.02
N GLY A 31 0.25 -4.03 -13.88
CA GLY A 31 -1.21 -4.11 -13.87
C GLY A 31 -1.70 -5.01 -14.99
N ARG A 32 -2.97 -5.41 -14.96
CA ARG A 32 -3.56 -6.32 -15.96
C ARG A 32 -3.91 -5.63 -17.28
N SER A 33 -4.24 -4.34 -17.23
CA SER A 33 -4.69 -3.59 -18.41
C SER A 33 -3.52 -2.90 -19.08
N GLN A 34 -3.10 -3.40 -20.24
CA GLN A 34 -2.11 -2.74 -21.11
C GLN A 34 -2.51 -1.31 -21.46
N GLU A 35 -3.80 -1.06 -21.70
CA GLU A 35 -4.32 0.26 -22.06
C GLU A 35 -4.12 1.27 -20.92
N LYS A 36 -4.53 0.92 -19.67
CA LYS A 36 -4.36 1.80 -18.51
C LYS A 36 -2.89 2.05 -18.17
N LEU A 37 -2.03 1.07 -18.37
CA LEU A 37 -0.59 1.23 -18.18
C LEU A 37 0.00 2.13 -19.26
N ALA A 38 -0.43 2.00 -20.52
CA ALA A 38 -0.01 2.89 -21.60
C ALA A 38 -0.48 4.33 -21.36
N ASP A 39 -1.66 4.54 -20.79
CA ASP A 39 -2.13 5.87 -20.41
C ASP A 39 -1.29 6.46 -19.24
N LEU A 40 -0.94 5.63 -18.26
CA LEU A 40 -0.02 6.03 -17.19
C LEU A 40 1.35 6.41 -17.76
N GLN A 41 1.88 5.65 -18.72
CA GLN A 41 3.17 5.93 -19.38
C GLN A 41 3.16 7.21 -20.20
N LYS A 42 2.01 7.64 -20.75
CA LYS A 42 1.90 8.95 -21.41
C LYS A 42 2.14 10.09 -20.41
N SER A 43 1.74 9.91 -19.15
CA SER A 43 1.95 10.89 -18.07
C SER A 43 3.36 10.80 -17.46
N PHE A 44 3.97 9.62 -17.50
CA PHE A 44 5.29 9.30 -16.95
C PHE A 44 6.10 8.49 -17.97
N PRO A 45 6.68 9.13 -19.00
CA PRO A 45 7.36 8.41 -20.10
C PRO A 45 8.56 7.56 -19.69
N GLU A 46 9.10 7.82 -18.49
CA GLU A 46 10.29 7.14 -17.96
C GLU A 46 10.01 5.75 -17.37
N ILE A 47 8.73 5.38 -17.17
CA ILE A 47 8.40 4.07 -16.59
C ILE A 47 8.50 2.94 -17.59
N ASP A 48 8.91 1.78 -17.11
CA ASP A 48 8.69 0.52 -17.80
C ASP A 48 7.29 -0.02 -17.50
N ILE A 49 6.71 -0.79 -18.43
CA ILE A 49 5.39 -1.40 -18.29
C ILE A 49 5.52 -2.91 -18.21
N LEU A 50 4.86 -3.52 -17.23
CA LEU A 50 4.67 -4.95 -17.09
C LEU A 50 3.16 -5.29 -17.07
N ALA A 51 2.56 -5.47 -18.24
CA ALA A 51 1.15 -5.84 -18.37
C ALA A 51 0.96 -7.34 -18.07
N LYS A 52 0.78 -7.66 -16.78
CA LYS A 52 0.71 -9.04 -16.28
C LYS A 52 -0.17 -9.10 -15.04
N ASP A 53 -0.89 -10.22 -14.87
CA ASP A 53 -1.59 -10.48 -13.62
C ASP A 53 -0.56 -10.64 -12.48
N ALA A 54 -0.78 -9.96 -11.36
CA ALA A 54 0.12 -10.02 -10.21
C ALA A 54 0.29 -11.44 -9.66
N PHE A 55 -0.73 -12.28 -9.74
CA PHE A 55 -0.66 -13.70 -9.36
C PHE A 55 0.16 -14.57 -10.34
N ALA A 56 0.51 -14.04 -11.51
CA ALA A 56 1.37 -14.71 -12.46
C ALA A 56 2.84 -14.25 -12.40
N LEU A 57 3.16 -13.32 -11.51
CA LEU A 57 4.54 -12.91 -11.25
C LEU A 57 5.34 -14.09 -10.73
N THR A 58 6.60 -14.17 -11.13
CA THR A 58 7.51 -15.23 -10.69
C THR A 58 8.59 -14.72 -9.76
N LYS A 59 9.23 -15.61 -9.03
CA LYS A 59 10.37 -15.29 -8.16
C LYS A 59 11.48 -14.57 -8.96
N GLU A 60 11.83 -15.09 -10.12
CA GLU A 60 12.90 -14.56 -10.96
C GLU A 60 12.59 -13.13 -11.41
N GLU A 61 11.33 -12.82 -11.70
CA GLU A 61 10.92 -11.45 -12.03
C GLU A 61 11.05 -10.52 -10.83
N LEU A 62 10.59 -10.96 -9.65
CA LEU A 62 10.64 -10.12 -8.44
C LEU A 62 12.07 -9.84 -7.97
N LEU A 63 12.99 -10.80 -8.12
CA LEU A 63 14.39 -10.64 -7.73
C LEU A 63 15.17 -9.61 -8.59
N ASN A 64 14.58 -9.08 -9.66
CA ASN A 64 15.18 -7.98 -10.42
C ASN A 64 14.96 -6.59 -9.79
N PHE A 65 14.18 -6.51 -8.71
CA PHE A 65 13.81 -5.26 -8.04
C PHE A 65 14.43 -5.16 -6.64
N ASP A 66 14.68 -3.94 -6.21
CA ASP A 66 15.09 -3.65 -4.83
C ASP A 66 13.86 -3.59 -3.91
N VAL A 67 12.74 -3.08 -4.45
CA VAL A 67 11.46 -2.92 -3.75
C VAL A 67 10.31 -3.38 -4.64
N VAL A 68 9.37 -4.11 -4.06
CA VAL A 68 8.09 -4.45 -4.68
C VAL A 68 6.97 -3.83 -3.84
N VAL A 69 6.23 -2.91 -4.43
CA VAL A 69 5.10 -2.24 -3.79
C VAL A 69 3.81 -2.94 -4.20
N ASP A 70 3.07 -3.43 -3.22
CA ASP A 70 1.72 -3.92 -3.39
C ASP A 70 0.71 -2.79 -3.10
N ALA A 71 0.22 -2.17 -4.18
CA ALA A 71 -0.91 -1.23 -4.18
C ALA A 71 -2.12 -1.84 -4.90
N PHE A 72 -2.22 -3.17 -4.88
CA PHE A 72 -3.33 -3.91 -5.46
C PHE A 72 -4.62 -3.62 -4.69
N SER A 73 -5.73 -3.59 -5.43
CA SER A 73 -7.07 -3.47 -4.85
C SER A 73 -8.07 -4.31 -5.64
N ALA A 74 -8.87 -5.07 -4.92
CA ALA A 74 -9.92 -5.93 -5.48
C ALA A 74 -11.24 -5.76 -4.71
N PRO A 75 -11.94 -4.63 -4.84
CA PRO A 75 -13.09 -4.30 -3.99
C PRO A 75 -14.27 -5.28 -4.10
N THR A 76 -14.39 -6.01 -5.20
CA THR A 76 -15.44 -7.03 -5.41
C THR A 76 -15.00 -8.45 -5.02
N LYS A 77 -13.72 -8.64 -4.68
CA LYS A 77 -13.10 -9.90 -4.28
C LYS A 77 -12.02 -9.60 -3.26
N SER A 78 -12.40 -9.02 -2.15
CA SER A 78 -11.51 -8.49 -1.10
C SER A 78 -10.49 -9.51 -0.59
N TYR A 79 -10.85 -10.80 -0.52
CA TYR A 79 -9.97 -11.90 -0.15
C TYR A 79 -8.68 -12.00 -1.01
N LEU A 80 -8.72 -11.50 -2.27
CA LEU A 80 -7.55 -11.51 -3.14
C LEU A 80 -6.39 -10.62 -2.63
N GLN A 81 -6.65 -9.68 -1.73
CA GLN A 81 -5.58 -8.89 -1.10
C GLN A 81 -4.68 -9.78 -0.26
N ILE A 82 -5.28 -10.60 0.62
CA ILE A 82 -4.53 -11.57 1.45
C ILE A 82 -3.82 -12.60 0.57
N ASP A 83 -4.52 -13.13 -0.44
CA ASP A 83 -3.97 -14.13 -1.35
C ASP A 83 -2.74 -13.60 -2.08
N LEU A 84 -2.77 -12.33 -2.55
CA LEU A 84 -1.62 -11.72 -3.23
C LEU A 84 -0.47 -11.46 -2.26
N ALA A 85 -0.73 -10.92 -1.08
CA ALA A 85 0.30 -10.72 -0.05
C ALA A 85 0.99 -12.06 0.28
N ALA A 86 0.22 -13.14 0.47
CA ALA A 86 0.76 -14.47 0.73
C ALA A 86 1.56 -15.01 -0.46
N HIS A 87 1.12 -14.76 -1.69
CA HIS A 87 1.83 -15.14 -2.91
C HIS A 87 3.17 -14.42 -3.03
N LEU A 88 3.20 -13.09 -2.86
CA LEU A 88 4.43 -12.29 -2.92
C LEU A 88 5.42 -12.73 -1.83
N VAL A 89 4.96 -12.91 -0.60
CA VAL A 89 5.77 -13.43 0.51
C VAL A 89 6.34 -14.81 0.17
N HIS A 90 5.53 -15.71 -0.42
CA HIS A 90 6.01 -17.05 -0.81
C HIS A 90 7.14 -16.98 -1.82
N LEU A 91 7.02 -16.11 -2.84
CA LEU A 91 8.01 -16.00 -3.92
C LEU A 91 9.38 -15.47 -3.43
N VAL A 92 9.40 -14.56 -2.46
CA VAL A 92 10.64 -13.92 -1.99
C VAL A 92 11.09 -14.43 -0.61
N ARG A 93 10.52 -15.55 -0.15
CA ARG A 93 10.87 -16.11 1.15
C ARG A 93 12.35 -16.49 1.22
N GLU A 94 13.00 -16.07 2.32
CA GLU A 94 14.44 -16.25 2.60
C GLU A 94 15.37 -15.48 1.66
N GLU A 95 14.83 -14.61 0.80
CA GLU A 95 15.64 -13.70 -0.02
C GLU A 95 15.93 -12.39 0.75
N GLN A 96 17.07 -11.78 0.46
CA GLN A 96 17.44 -10.49 1.04
C GLN A 96 16.79 -9.30 0.32
N SER A 97 16.41 -9.49 -0.93
CA SER A 97 15.75 -8.52 -1.81
C SER A 97 14.75 -9.28 -2.70
N PRO A 98 13.64 -8.66 -3.12
CA PRO A 98 13.21 -7.29 -2.79
C PRO A 98 12.67 -7.13 -1.37
N ARG A 99 12.65 -5.88 -0.87
CA ARG A 99 11.81 -5.50 0.27
C ARG A 99 10.37 -5.33 -0.22
N LEU A 100 9.41 -5.94 0.47
CA LEU A 100 7.99 -5.80 0.14
C LEU A 100 7.41 -4.59 0.88
N ALA A 101 6.63 -3.76 0.16
CA ALA A 101 5.91 -2.62 0.70
C ALA A 101 4.40 -2.81 0.44
N PHE A 102 3.58 -2.78 1.48
CA PHE A 102 2.14 -3.02 1.37
C PHE A 102 1.34 -1.75 1.66
N VAL A 103 0.45 -1.36 0.75
CA VAL A 103 -0.56 -0.34 1.02
C VAL A 103 -1.73 -1.02 1.72
N LEU A 104 -1.82 -0.82 3.02
CA LEU A 104 -2.81 -1.41 3.90
C LEU A 104 -4.04 -0.50 4.09
N GLY A 105 -5.00 -0.92 4.90
CA GLY A 105 -6.19 -0.16 5.22
C GLY A 105 -6.17 0.47 6.61
N ALA A 106 -7.04 1.47 6.81
CA ALA A 106 -7.26 2.11 8.11
C ALA A 106 -8.02 1.22 9.11
N GLY A 107 -8.78 0.22 8.63
CA GLY A 107 -9.61 -0.64 9.48
C GLY A 107 -8.86 -1.36 10.60
N SER A 108 -7.56 -1.60 10.38
CA SER A 108 -6.66 -2.24 11.34
C SER A 108 -6.01 -1.28 12.35
N LEU A 109 -6.28 0.02 12.29
CA LEU A 109 -5.80 1.01 13.26
C LEU A 109 -6.65 0.97 14.52
N HIS A 110 -6.05 1.30 15.67
CA HIS A 110 -6.75 1.47 16.93
C HIS A 110 -7.35 2.87 17.05
N THR A 111 -8.53 2.98 17.67
CA THR A 111 -9.22 4.23 17.93
C THR A 111 -9.94 4.20 19.27
N GLY A 112 -10.49 5.34 19.69
CA GLY A 112 -11.18 5.46 20.98
C GLY A 112 -10.26 5.35 22.19
N SER A 113 -10.83 5.61 23.39
CA SER A 113 -10.11 5.48 24.65
C SER A 113 -9.88 4.03 25.08
N ASP A 114 -10.66 3.11 24.56
CA ASP A 114 -10.60 1.68 24.78
C ASP A 114 -9.73 0.94 23.75
N GLN A 115 -9.14 1.67 22.79
CA GLN A 115 -8.23 1.13 21.77
C GLN A 115 -8.86 0.01 20.92
N HIS A 116 -10.16 0.07 20.64
CA HIS A 116 -10.78 -0.84 19.69
C HIS A 116 -10.33 -0.58 18.25
N LEU A 117 -10.61 -1.50 17.34
CA LEU A 117 -10.22 -1.35 15.93
C LEU A 117 -11.21 -0.43 15.18
N VAL A 118 -10.71 0.36 14.25
CA VAL A 118 -11.54 1.19 13.37
C VAL A 118 -12.56 0.34 12.61
N VAL A 119 -12.22 -0.87 12.22
CA VAL A 119 -13.16 -1.78 11.52
C VAL A 119 -14.40 -2.10 12.36
N ASP A 120 -14.28 -2.12 13.69
CA ASP A 120 -15.42 -2.36 14.60
C ASP A 120 -16.46 -1.23 14.55
N ASP A 121 -16.00 0.01 14.29
CA ASP A 121 -16.89 1.16 14.09
C ASP A 121 -17.44 1.18 12.65
N LEU A 122 -16.62 0.85 11.66
CA LEU A 122 -17.04 0.73 10.27
C LEU A 122 -18.15 -0.32 10.10
N ALA A 123 -18.09 -1.44 10.82
CA ALA A 123 -19.11 -2.49 10.80
C ALA A 123 -20.48 -2.03 11.33
N LYS A 124 -20.52 -0.96 12.14
CA LYS A 124 -21.78 -0.37 12.65
C LYS A 124 -22.37 0.68 11.72
N ALA A 125 -21.67 1.06 10.64
CA ALA A 125 -22.14 2.07 9.71
C ALA A 125 -23.36 1.59 8.90
N PRO A 126 -24.25 2.48 8.44
CA PRO A 126 -25.34 2.10 7.56
C PRO A 126 -24.86 1.39 6.29
N ASN A 127 -25.51 0.28 5.94
CA ASN A 127 -25.16 -0.58 4.78
C ASN A 127 -23.72 -1.12 4.78
N ALA A 128 -23.09 -1.27 5.94
CA ALA A 128 -21.73 -1.78 6.07
C ALA A 128 -21.57 -3.17 5.42
N GLU A 129 -22.59 -4.01 5.45
CA GLU A 129 -22.60 -5.35 4.85
C GLU A 129 -22.26 -5.37 3.35
N SER A 130 -22.40 -4.26 2.66
CA SER A 130 -22.10 -4.17 1.24
C SER A 130 -20.64 -3.88 0.91
N TRP A 131 -19.81 -3.46 1.89
CA TRP A 131 -18.43 -3.04 1.67
C TRP A 131 -17.44 -3.39 2.79
N ILE A 132 -17.94 -3.84 3.96
CA ILE A 132 -17.10 -4.10 5.16
C ILE A 132 -16.04 -5.18 4.91
N GLU A 133 -16.28 -6.12 4.01
CA GLU A 133 -15.31 -7.14 3.63
C GLU A 133 -13.97 -6.58 3.17
N ILE A 134 -13.94 -5.33 2.66
CA ILE A 134 -12.69 -4.70 2.20
C ILE A 134 -11.77 -4.38 3.38
N PRO A 135 -12.17 -3.54 4.37
CA PRO A 135 -11.32 -3.25 5.52
C PRO A 135 -11.06 -4.48 6.40
N GLU A 136 -11.97 -5.46 6.47
CA GLU A 136 -11.73 -6.73 7.15
C GLU A 136 -10.62 -7.54 6.47
N SER A 137 -10.65 -7.65 5.15
CA SER A 137 -9.59 -8.34 4.39
C SER A 137 -8.22 -7.67 4.57
N GLN A 138 -8.18 -6.33 4.61
CA GLN A 138 -6.94 -5.58 4.88
C GLN A 138 -6.46 -5.75 6.33
N LEU A 139 -7.36 -5.93 7.30
CA LEU A 139 -6.99 -6.31 8.65
C LEU A 139 -6.33 -7.70 8.67
N TYR A 140 -6.95 -8.70 8.03
CA TYR A 140 -6.41 -10.06 7.96
C TYR A 140 -5.09 -10.13 7.19
N GLU A 141 -4.91 -9.31 6.16
CA GLU A 141 -3.64 -9.14 5.45
C GLU A 141 -2.53 -8.68 6.42
N LEU A 142 -2.78 -7.63 7.22
CA LEU A 142 -1.83 -7.18 8.24
C LEU A 142 -1.55 -8.26 9.29
N GLU A 143 -2.58 -8.95 9.78
CA GLU A 143 -2.41 -10.04 10.74
C GLU A 143 -1.54 -11.18 10.18
N TYR A 144 -1.73 -11.54 8.90
CA TYR A 144 -0.85 -12.48 8.21
C TYR A 144 0.60 -11.96 8.17
N LEU A 145 0.81 -10.71 7.74
CA LEU A 145 2.13 -10.11 7.60
C LEU A 145 2.90 -10.05 8.93
N ARG A 146 2.23 -9.79 10.05
CA ARG A 146 2.83 -9.79 11.39
C ARG A 146 3.45 -11.13 11.79
N HIS A 147 3.01 -12.23 11.19
CA HIS A 147 3.57 -13.56 11.41
C HIS A 147 4.71 -13.90 10.44
N VAL A 148 4.97 -13.09 9.44
CA VAL A 148 6.05 -13.28 8.47
C VAL A 148 7.38 -12.85 9.08
N LYS A 149 8.35 -13.80 9.21
CA LYS A 149 9.65 -13.56 9.87
C LYS A 149 10.85 -13.58 8.92
N ASN A 150 10.71 -14.23 7.77
CA ASN A 150 11.82 -14.51 6.85
C ASN A 150 11.64 -13.81 5.48
N VAL A 151 11.01 -12.64 5.52
CA VAL A 151 10.88 -11.70 4.39
C VAL A 151 11.00 -10.29 4.97
N SER A 152 11.74 -9.43 4.31
CA SER A 152 11.78 -8.01 4.65
C SER A 152 10.54 -7.32 4.11
N TRP A 153 9.73 -6.75 4.99
CA TRP A 153 8.52 -6.04 4.59
C TRP A 153 8.26 -4.80 5.46
N PHE A 154 7.42 -3.93 4.99
CA PHE A 154 6.71 -2.91 5.79
C PHE A 154 5.32 -2.67 5.22
N GLY A 155 4.44 -2.15 6.05
CA GLY A 155 3.09 -1.75 5.66
C GLY A 155 2.83 -0.28 5.95
N LEU A 156 2.02 0.37 5.11
CA LEU A 156 1.57 1.74 5.32
C LEU A 156 0.04 1.80 5.23
N SER A 157 -0.60 2.17 6.34
CA SER A 157 -2.03 2.43 6.39
C SER A 157 -2.31 3.91 6.16
N PRO A 158 -3.22 4.29 5.26
CA PRO A 158 -3.79 5.64 5.27
C PRO A 158 -4.67 5.84 6.51
N SER A 159 -5.11 7.07 6.73
CA SER A 159 -6.19 7.37 7.67
C SER A 159 -7.57 6.93 7.14
N GLN A 160 -8.63 7.17 7.91
CA GLN A 160 -9.98 6.65 7.63
C GLN A 160 -10.53 7.08 6.27
N GLU A 161 -10.30 8.34 5.88
CA GLU A 161 -10.66 8.84 4.55
C GLU A 161 -9.40 8.87 3.68
N PHE A 162 -9.38 8.06 2.62
CA PHE A 162 -8.27 7.98 1.68
C PHE A 162 -8.70 8.48 0.30
N VAL A 163 -8.14 9.62 -0.13
CA VAL A 163 -8.58 10.35 -1.31
C VAL A 163 -7.42 10.70 -2.26
N ALA A 164 -7.75 10.95 -3.53
CA ALA A 164 -6.78 11.48 -4.47
C ALA A 164 -6.41 12.93 -4.10
N GLY A 165 -5.13 13.25 -4.16
CA GLY A 165 -4.65 14.62 -3.87
C GLY A 165 -3.13 14.69 -3.81
N ASP A 166 -2.61 15.92 -3.76
CA ASP A 166 -1.19 16.19 -3.60
C ASP A 166 -0.71 15.86 -2.19
N ALA A 167 0.60 15.70 -2.04
CA ALA A 167 1.22 15.39 -0.76
C ALA A 167 1.15 16.59 0.20
N ASP A 168 0.86 16.30 1.45
CA ASP A 168 1.13 17.21 2.56
C ASP A 168 2.65 17.28 2.80
N PRO A 169 3.27 18.46 2.83
CA PRO A 169 4.70 18.59 3.05
C PRO A 169 5.16 18.20 4.47
N GLU A 170 4.26 18.24 5.45
CA GLU A 170 4.54 17.94 6.86
C GLU A 170 3.47 17.01 7.44
N PRO A 171 3.32 15.76 6.93
CA PRO A 171 2.24 14.89 7.35
C PRO A 171 2.38 14.45 8.81
N LEU A 172 1.26 14.14 9.44
CA LEU A 172 1.25 13.42 10.70
C LEU A 172 1.73 11.98 10.44
N VAL A 173 2.60 11.49 11.31
CA VAL A 173 3.12 10.11 11.25
C VAL A 173 2.82 9.41 12.57
N GLY A 174 2.37 8.17 12.50
CA GLY A 174 2.05 7.34 13.67
C GLY A 174 2.30 5.85 13.38
N GLN A 175 1.95 5.01 14.33
CA GLN A 175 2.14 3.56 14.18
C GLN A 175 0.79 2.83 14.12
N GLU A 176 0.21 2.52 15.28
CA GLU A 176 -0.95 1.65 15.40
C GLU A 176 -2.27 2.40 15.63
N THR A 177 -2.21 3.70 15.92
CA THR A 177 -3.39 4.51 16.27
C THR A 177 -3.84 5.37 15.10
N LEU A 178 -5.14 5.43 14.86
CA LEU A 178 -5.75 6.30 13.88
C LEU A 178 -5.37 7.75 14.14
N LEU A 179 -4.79 8.40 13.13
CA LEU A 179 -4.41 9.80 13.22
C LEU A 179 -5.60 10.70 12.91
N VAL A 180 -5.72 11.75 13.70
CA VAL A 180 -6.73 12.80 13.55
C VAL A 180 -6.02 14.15 13.62
N ASN A 181 -6.29 15.03 12.68
CA ASN A 181 -5.68 16.36 12.66
C ASN A 181 -6.33 17.32 13.67
N ALA A 182 -5.81 18.53 13.76
CA ALA A 182 -6.30 19.54 14.71
C ALA A 182 -7.77 19.97 14.49
N GLU A 183 -8.32 19.71 13.29
CA GLU A 183 -9.72 19.97 12.96
C GLU A 183 -10.66 18.77 13.28
N GLY A 184 -10.11 17.69 13.82
CA GLY A 184 -10.88 16.47 14.11
C GLY A 184 -11.11 15.58 12.89
N LYS A 185 -10.37 15.77 11.79
CA LYS A 185 -10.48 14.98 10.58
C LYS A 185 -9.41 13.90 10.51
N SER A 186 -9.77 12.75 10.00
CA SER A 186 -8.85 11.63 9.75
C SER A 186 -8.82 11.33 8.25
N PHE A 187 -7.92 11.99 7.52
CA PHE A 187 -7.80 11.80 6.08
C PHE A 187 -6.35 11.73 5.62
N THR A 188 -6.12 11.04 4.51
CA THR A 188 -4.82 10.92 3.84
C THR A 188 -5.01 11.11 2.35
N THR A 189 -4.21 11.95 1.71
CA THR A 189 -4.16 12.03 0.26
C THR A 189 -3.24 10.95 -0.32
N SER A 190 -3.50 10.56 -1.58
CA SER A 190 -2.65 9.58 -2.28
C SER A 190 -1.20 10.06 -2.41
N GLY A 191 -0.98 11.36 -2.54
CA GLY A 191 0.35 11.96 -2.58
C GLY A 191 1.08 11.85 -1.24
N THR A 192 0.38 12.09 -0.11
CA THR A 192 0.95 11.95 1.23
C THR A 192 1.36 10.51 1.50
N LEU A 193 0.48 9.54 1.22
CA LEU A 193 0.80 8.12 1.35
C LEU A 193 2.01 7.74 0.48
N ALA A 194 2.02 8.18 -0.79
CA ALA A 194 3.07 7.84 -1.73
C ALA A 194 4.44 8.39 -1.28
N ASN A 195 4.50 9.64 -0.84
CA ASN A 195 5.75 10.24 -0.37
C ASN A 195 6.27 9.54 0.88
N ALA A 196 5.40 9.20 1.85
CA ALA A 196 5.78 8.48 3.05
C ALA A 196 6.28 7.06 2.74
N LEU A 197 5.63 6.35 1.82
CA LEU A 197 6.04 5.01 1.39
C LEU A 197 7.41 5.04 0.69
N VAL A 198 7.63 6.01 -0.19
CA VAL A 198 8.91 6.18 -0.90
C VAL A 198 10.02 6.57 0.08
N ALA A 199 9.76 7.49 1.01
CA ALA A 199 10.71 7.85 2.05
C ALA A 199 11.12 6.64 2.90
N GLU A 200 10.17 5.78 3.29
CA GLU A 200 10.41 4.60 4.10
C GLU A 200 11.31 3.56 3.41
N TYR A 201 11.15 3.32 2.12
CA TYR A 201 12.05 2.34 1.49
C TYR A 201 13.44 2.90 1.16
N HIS A 202 13.58 4.22 1.02
CA HIS A 202 14.89 4.89 0.91
C HIS A 202 15.61 5.02 2.25
N HIS A 203 14.87 5.26 3.32
CA HIS A 203 15.36 5.43 4.70
C HIS A 203 14.57 4.53 5.65
N PRO A 204 14.92 3.22 5.72
CA PRO A 204 14.15 2.24 6.46
C PRO A 204 14.13 2.48 7.97
N GLU A 205 12.93 2.71 8.53
CA GLU A 205 12.69 2.83 9.97
C GLU A 205 11.73 1.74 10.49
N HIS A 206 10.94 1.11 9.61
CA HIS A 206 9.88 0.17 9.95
C HIS A 206 10.15 -1.23 9.38
N LEU A 207 11.02 -2.01 10.02
CA LEU A 207 11.30 -3.38 9.59
C LEU A 207 10.25 -4.36 10.14
N ASN A 208 9.55 -5.04 9.23
CA ASN A 208 8.46 -5.98 9.54
C ASN A 208 7.39 -5.36 10.46
N GLN A 209 7.02 -4.12 10.17
CA GLN A 209 6.06 -3.32 10.92
C GLN A 209 5.15 -2.54 9.97
N ARG A 210 3.99 -2.13 10.50
CA ARG A 210 3.12 -1.16 9.89
C ARG A 210 3.34 0.22 10.54
N PHE A 211 3.22 1.29 9.76
CA PHE A 211 3.03 2.65 10.24
C PHE A 211 1.85 3.31 9.53
N THR A 212 1.48 4.51 9.94
CA THR A 212 0.35 5.24 9.37
C THR A 212 0.68 6.71 9.18
N VAL A 213 0.00 7.35 8.22
CA VAL A 213 0.15 8.78 7.93
C VAL A 213 -1.21 9.43 7.75
N ALA A 214 -1.29 10.72 8.06
CA ALA A 214 -2.45 11.57 7.80
C ALA A 214 -2.01 12.96 7.35
N ASN A 215 -2.88 13.65 6.65
CA ASN A 215 -2.72 15.07 6.37
C ASN A 215 -3.08 15.90 7.61
N HIS A 216 -2.48 17.09 7.72
CA HIS A 216 -2.87 18.10 8.70
C HIS A 216 -4.25 18.66 8.43
#